data_239b8c73c926b890f940940e3daeac31
#
_entry.id   239b8c73c926b890f940940e3daeac31
#
_cell.length_a   1.000
_cell.length_b   1.000
_cell.length_c   1.000
_cell.angle_alpha   90.00
_cell.angle_beta   90.00
_cell.angle_gamma   90.00
#
_symmetry.space_group_name_H-M   'P 1'
#
loop_
_entity.id
_entity.type
_entity.pdbx_description
1 polymer ?
#
loop_
_entity_poly.entity_id
_entity_poly.type
_entity_poly.pdbx_seq_one_letter_code
_entity_poly.pdbx_strand_id
1 'polypeptide(L)'
;MIIYSLGIPVRARVARIHQPAMNLWALRGIQDRPIVLKRFVNGSEGEAFYQKRAPTDRPSWLRTVTLSFPSGRTAEELVVDGPAGLAWILNLGCIELHPHPVRSADLDHPDELRVDLDPGPGIAWSQVRSVALEAKSVLDEVGLLGWPKTSGSRGMHANVRVEPRWTFTEVRRAALALSRAVERRLPALASSKWWKEERHGVFL
;
A
#
# COMPACT_ATOMS: atom_id res chain seq x y z
N MET A 1 3.71 4.54 -0.04
CA MET A 1 4.89 5.41 -0.28
C MET A 1 5.78 5.30 0.93
N ILE A 2 6.93 4.71 0.76
CA ILE A 2 7.92 4.59 1.83
C ILE A 2 8.76 5.84 1.78
N ILE A 3 8.79 6.59 2.87
CA ILE A 3 9.77 7.65 3.07
C ILE A 3 11.05 6.97 3.52
N TYR A 4 12.05 6.92 2.63
CA TYR A 4 13.32 6.26 2.88
C TYR A 4 13.99 6.69 4.19
N SER A 5 14.47 5.69 4.92
CA SER A 5 15.32 5.82 6.08
C SER A 5 16.72 6.34 5.67
N LEU A 6 16.96 7.61 5.86
CA LEU A 6 18.30 8.24 5.72
C LEU A 6 18.91 8.42 7.10
N GLY A 7 19.25 7.39 7.87
CA GLY A 7 20.08 7.46 9.10
C GLY A 7 19.90 8.67 10.08
N ILE A 8 18.85 9.46 9.94
CA ILE A 8 18.57 10.70 10.69
C ILE A 8 17.49 10.41 11.75
N PRO A 9 17.60 10.86 13.00
CA PRO A 9 16.57 10.69 14.03
C PRO A 9 15.19 11.14 13.54
N VAL A 10 14.12 10.41 13.88
CA VAL A 10 12.74 10.65 13.41
C VAL A 10 12.32 12.11 13.58
N ARG A 11 12.62 12.75 14.71
CA ARG A 11 12.32 14.17 14.96
C ARG A 11 13.02 15.12 13.98
N ALA A 12 14.27 14.85 13.62
CA ALA A 12 15.03 15.67 12.67
C ALA A 12 14.60 15.43 11.21
N ARG A 13 14.00 14.26 10.92
CA ARG A 13 13.42 13.95 9.59
C ARG A 13 12.11 14.66 9.37
N VAL A 14 11.23 14.69 10.37
CA VAL A 14 9.95 15.41 10.31
C VAL A 14 10.19 16.89 9.97
N ALA A 15 11.20 17.52 10.57
CA ALA A 15 11.57 18.91 10.27
C ALA A 15 12.06 19.14 8.83
N ARG A 16 12.61 18.10 8.15
CA ARG A 16 13.05 18.19 6.73
C ARG A 16 11.98 17.80 5.71
N ILE A 17 10.91 17.12 6.14
CA ILE A 17 9.76 16.77 5.27
C ILE A 17 8.90 18.02 4.97
N HIS A 18 9.20 19.16 5.54
CA HIS A 18 8.61 20.45 5.19
C HIS A 18 8.98 20.98 3.78
N GLN A 19 9.51 20.11 2.90
CA GLN A 19 9.57 20.48 1.48
C GLN A 19 8.18 20.34 0.86
N PRO A 20 7.58 21.45 0.39
CA PRO A 20 6.19 21.47 -0.11
C PRO A 20 5.89 20.41 -1.18
N ALA A 21 6.87 20.09 -2.02
CA ALA A 21 6.73 19.11 -3.08
C ALA A 21 6.53 17.67 -2.56
N MET A 22 7.25 17.24 -1.52
CA MET A 22 7.11 15.87 -0.99
C MET A 22 5.77 15.68 -0.27
N ASN A 23 5.27 16.71 0.41
CA ASN A 23 3.95 16.67 1.06
C ASN A 23 2.82 16.47 0.04
N LEU A 24 2.91 17.08 -1.14
CA LEU A 24 1.91 16.94 -2.21
C LEU A 24 1.85 15.52 -2.77
N TRP A 25 2.99 14.86 -3.00
CA TRP A 25 3.01 13.49 -3.51
C TRP A 25 2.49 12.48 -2.49
N ALA A 26 2.90 12.63 -1.21
CA ALA A 26 2.39 11.80 -0.13
C ALA A 26 0.88 11.94 0.02
N LEU A 27 0.38 13.17 0.06
CA LEU A 27 -1.04 13.45 0.19
C LEU A 27 -1.86 12.89 -0.97
N ARG A 28 -1.39 13.05 -2.23
CA ARG A 28 -2.09 12.47 -3.39
C ARG A 28 -2.31 10.96 -3.28
N GLY A 29 -1.38 10.25 -2.66
CA GLY A 29 -1.48 8.80 -2.48
C GLY A 29 -2.43 8.37 -1.37
N ILE A 30 -2.67 9.23 -0.37
CA ILE A 30 -3.44 8.86 0.84
C ILE A 30 -4.71 9.69 1.03
N GLN A 31 -4.84 10.81 0.30
CA GLN A 31 -5.95 11.74 0.47
C GLN A 31 -7.30 11.03 0.36
N ASP A 32 -8.17 11.34 1.31
CA ASP A 32 -9.53 10.81 1.40
C ASP A 32 -9.60 9.27 1.48
N ARG A 33 -8.54 8.63 1.98
CA ARG A 33 -8.51 7.18 2.22
C ARG A 33 -8.38 6.87 3.71
N PRO A 34 -9.09 5.86 4.22
CA PRO A 34 -8.78 5.29 5.52
C PRO A 34 -7.35 4.74 5.50
N ILE A 35 -6.63 4.89 6.61
CA ILE A 35 -5.20 4.59 6.64
C ILE A 35 -4.80 3.84 7.89
N VAL A 36 -4.05 2.75 7.69
CA VAL A 36 -3.32 2.07 8.76
C VAL A 36 -1.92 2.68 8.87
N LEU A 37 -1.51 2.99 10.09
CA LEU A 37 -0.21 3.57 10.37
C LEU A 37 0.77 2.48 10.78
N LYS A 38 1.93 2.40 10.13
CA LYS A 38 3.06 1.61 10.64
C LYS A 38 3.98 2.56 11.38
N ARG A 39 4.00 2.42 12.71
CA ARG A 39 4.68 3.34 13.62
C ARG A 39 5.98 2.74 14.14
N PHE A 40 7.01 3.57 14.19
CA PHE A 40 8.34 3.27 14.70
C PHE A 40 8.62 4.20 15.90
N VAL A 41 8.05 3.87 17.04
CA VAL A 41 8.07 4.75 18.23
C VAL A 41 9.50 4.96 18.76
N ASN A 42 10.34 3.92 18.64
CA ASN A 42 11.73 3.92 19.08
C ASN A 42 12.73 4.22 17.95
N GLY A 43 12.26 4.82 16.83
CA GLY A 43 13.09 5.10 15.67
C GLY A 43 13.02 4.00 14.60
N SER A 44 13.55 4.30 13.42
CA SER A 44 13.44 3.44 12.22
C SER A 44 14.12 2.09 12.34
N GLU A 45 15.06 1.95 13.26
CA GLU A 45 15.77 0.70 13.54
C GLU A 45 15.08 -0.15 14.63
N GLY A 46 14.10 0.43 15.33
CA GLY A 46 13.33 -0.26 16.35
C GLY A 46 12.17 -1.06 15.76
N GLU A 47 11.54 -1.85 16.62
CA GLU A 47 10.33 -2.58 16.25
C GLU A 47 9.19 -1.64 15.85
N ALA A 48 8.51 -2.01 14.78
CA ALA A 48 7.33 -1.30 14.30
C ALA A 48 6.04 -2.02 14.69
N PHE A 49 4.97 -1.26 14.89
CA PHE A 49 3.64 -1.84 15.06
C PHE A 49 2.62 -1.20 14.11
N TYR A 50 1.60 -1.97 13.75
CA TYR A 50 0.50 -1.48 12.93
C TYR A 50 -0.63 -0.96 13.80
N GLN A 51 -0.85 0.34 13.76
CA GLN A 51 -1.98 0.99 14.40
C GLN A 51 -3.15 1.06 13.40
N LYS A 52 -4.15 0.22 13.62
CA LYS A 52 -5.36 0.09 12.78
C LYS A 52 -6.53 0.94 13.28
N ARG A 53 -6.43 1.48 14.49
CA ARG A 53 -7.49 2.31 15.08
C ARG A 53 -6.99 3.72 15.31
N ALA A 54 -7.85 4.70 15.05
CA ALA A 54 -7.57 6.08 15.36
C ALA A 54 -7.29 6.24 16.87
N PRO A 55 -6.23 6.97 17.28
CA PRO A 55 -5.99 7.26 18.67
C PRO A 55 -7.14 8.05 19.29
N THR A 56 -7.44 7.77 20.55
CA THR A 56 -8.52 8.46 21.28
C THR A 56 -8.17 9.91 21.61
N ASP A 57 -6.88 10.21 21.74
CA ASP A 57 -6.30 11.53 22.03
C ASP A 57 -6.01 12.35 20.75
N ARG A 58 -6.51 11.91 19.60
CA ARG A 58 -6.34 12.65 18.34
C ARG A 58 -7.02 14.02 18.38
N PRO A 59 -6.48 15.01 17.66
CA PRO A 59 -7.16 16.29 17.47
C PRO A 59 -8.55 16.10 16.84
N SER A 60 -9.52 16.89 17.28
CA SER A 60 -10.91 16.82 16.79
C SER A 60 -11.07 17.14 15.30
N TRP A 61 -10.15 17.92 14.72
CA TRP A 61 -10.12 18.24 13.29
C TRP A 61 -9.63 17.08 12.40
N LEU A 62 -9.05 16.04 12.98
CA LEU A 62 -8.56 14.88 12.21
C LEU A 62 -9.70 13.90 11.99
N ARG A 63 -10.11 13.77 10.75
CA ARG A 63 -11.25 12.93 10.33
C ARG A 63 -11.00 11.45 10.59
N THR A 64 -12.07 10.74 10.83
CA THR A 64 -12.11 9.28 10.90
C THR A 64 -13.29 8.73 10.11
N VAL A 65 -13.21 7.46 9.75
CA VAL A 65 -14.32 6.66 9.21
C VAL A 65 -14.37 5.31 9.91
N THR A 66 -15.55 4.73 10.00
CA THR A 66 -15.73 3.40 10.58
C THR A 66 -15.75 2.36 9.47
N LEU A 67 -14.76 1.47 9.48
CA LEU A 67 -14.70 0.30 8.61
C LEU A 67 -15.40 -0.89 9.29
N SER A 68 -16.20 -1.62 8.52
CA SER A 68 -16.80 -2.89 8.93
C SER A 68 -16.09 -4.05 8.26
N PHE A 69 -15.84 -5.12 9.00
CA PHE A 69 -15.16 -6.31 8.49
C PHE A 69 -16.10 -7.51 8.45
N PRO A 70 -15.86 -8.50 7.56
CA PRO A 70 -16.68 -9.70 7.46
C PRO A 70 -16.83 -10.49 8.77
N SER A 71 -15.90 -10.29 9.72
CA SER A 71 -15.96 -10.87 11.07
C SER A 71 -16.98 -10.20 12.00
N GLY A 72 -17.74 -9.21 11.53
CA GLY A 72 -18.66 -8.39 12.33
C GLY A 72 -17.97 -7.33 13.21
N ARG A 73 -16.64 -7.26 13.20
CA ARG A 73 -15.88 -6.23 13.93
C ARG A 73 -15.85 -4.92 13.14
N THR A 74 -15.73 -3.82 13.85
CA THR A 74 -15.54 -2.49 13.27
C THR A 74 -14.21 -1.88 13.75
N ALA A 75 -13.66 -0.98 12.96
CA ALA A 75 -12.54 -0.14 13.36
C ALA A 75 -12.76 1.29 12.88
N GLU A 76 -12.58 2.25 13.77
CA GLU A 76 -12.49 3.66 13.42
C GLU A 76 -11.05 3.95 12.96
N GLU A 77 -10.87 4.31 11.69
CA GLU A 77 -9.56 4.59 11.10
C GLU A 77 -9.43 6.06 10.68
N LEU A 78 -8.20 6.55 10.70
CA LEU A 78 -7.90 7.93 10.30
C LEU A 78 -8.07 8.13 8.80
N VAL A 79 -8.52 9.33 8.44
CA VAL A 79 -8.51 9.86 7.07
C VAL A 79 -7.66 11.12 7.05
N VAL A 80 -6.62 11.15 6.22
CA VAL A 80 -5.68 12.28 6.15
C VAL A 80 -5.98 13.10 4.90
N ASP A 81 -6.52 14.29 5.08
CA ASP A 81 -6.98 15.15 3.98
C ASP A 81 -6.01 16.30 3.66
N GLY A 82 -5.03 16.55 4.51
CA GLY A 82 -4.16 17.70 4.33
C GLY A 82 -2.81 17.59 5.03
N PRO A 83 -1.93 18.60 4.83
CA PRO A 83 -0.57 18.61 5.37
C PRO A 83 -0.53 18.54 6.89
N ALA A 84 -1.49 19.15 7.60
CA ALA A 84 -1.55 19.12 9.05
C ALA A 84 -1.77 17.70 9.58
N GLY A 85 -2.69 16.93 8.96
CA GLY A 85 -2.92 15.53 9.29
C GLY A 85 -1.69 14.67 9.02
N LEU A 86 -1.03 14.88 7.87
CA LEU A 86 0.22 14.18 7.54
C LEU A 86 1.31 14.49 8.57
N ALA A 87 1.51 15.76 8.93
CA ALA A 87 2.49 16.16 9.94
C ALA A 87 2.18 15.51 11.30
N TRP A 88 0.91 15.44 11.69
CA TRP A 88 0.50 14.85 12.94
C TRP A 88 0.83 13.35 13.01
N ILE A 89 0.49 12.57 11.97
CA ILE A 89 0.80 11.13 11.96
C ILE A 89 2.31 10.85 11.89
N LEU A 90 3.09 11.73 11.22
CA LEU A 90 4.54 11.64 11.22
C LEU A 90 5.13 11.88 12.63
N ASN A 91 4.56 12.79 13.41
CA ASN A 91 4.95 13.01 14.80
C ASN A 91 4.68 11.80 15.72
N LEU A 92 3.75 10.93 15.34
CA LEU A 92 3.53 9.65 16.01
C LEU A 92 4.60 8.58 15.66
N GLY A 93 5.63 8.95 14.91
CA GLY A 93 6.65 8.02 14.42
C GLY A 93 6.18 7.14 13.26
N CYS A 94 5.13 7.55 12.54
CA CYS A 94 4.67 6.83 11.36
C CYS A 94 5.53 7.19 10.16
N ILE A 95 6.25 6.21 9.60
CA ILE A 95 7.08 6.37 8.40
C ILE A 95 6.60 5.52 7.22
N GLU A 96 5.72 4.59 7.44
CA GLU A 96 5.04 3.84 6.38
C GLU A 96 3.52 4.07 6.47
N LEU A 97 2.93 4.48 5.35
CA LEU A 97 1.52 4.80 5.22
C LEU A 97 0.84 3.69 4.41
N HIS A 98 -0.17 3.05 4.99
CA HIS A 98 -0.91 1.97 4.36
C HIS A 98 -2.37 2.39 4.13
N PRO A 99 -2.65 3.23 3.10
CA PRO A 99 -4.01 3.61 2.78
C PRO A 99 -4.79 2.42 2.23
N HIS A 100 -6.08 2.34 2.56
CA HIS A 100 -6.98 1.38 1.93
C HIS A 100 -7.24 1.71 0.45
N PRO A 101 -7.59 0.72 -0.39
CA PRO A 101 -7.89 0.95 -1.80
C PRO A 101 -9.30 1.51 -2.04
N VAL A 102 -9.86 2.21 -1.05
CA VAL A 102 -11.18 2.83 -1.06
C VAL A 102 -11.10 4.29 -0.64
N ARG A 103 -12.11 5.08 -0.99
CA ARG A 103 -12.29 6.44 -0.49
C ARG A 103 -13.20 6.46 0.72
N SER A 104 -13.07 7.49 1.57
CA SER A 104 -13.89 7.62 2.78
C SER A 104 -15.39 7.81 2.48
N ALA A 105 -15.74 8.27 1.29
CA ALA A 105 -17.11 8.42 0.83
C ALA A 105 -17.76 7.10 0.38
N ASP A 106 -16.95 6.10 -0.01
CA ASP A 106 -17.43 4.78 -0.42
C ASP A 106 -16.41 3.73 0.06
N LEU A 107 -16.77 3.03 1.13
CA LEU A 107 -15.90 2.07 1.78
C LEU A 107 -16.06 0.64 1.23
N ASP A 108 -17.06 0.41 0.38
CA ASP A 108 -17.42 -0.92 -0.13
C ASP A 108 -16.86 -1.19 -1.53
N HIS A 109 -16.58 -0.12 -2.30
CA HIS A 109 -16.13 -0.23 -3.67
C HIS A 109 -14.69 0.32 -3.84
N PRO A 110 -13.71 -0.55 -4.06
CA PRO A 110 -12.33 -0.13 -4.35
C PRO A 110 -12.24 0.71 -5.64
N ASP A 111 -11.48 1.81 -5.57
CA ASP A 111 -11.09 2.61 -6.74
C ASP A 111 -9.69 2.24 -7.26
N GLU A 112 -9.07 1.23 -6.65
CA GLU A 112 -7.70 0.82 -6.92
C GLU A 112 -7.54 -0.69 -6.73
N LEU A 113 -7.01 -1.36 -7.77
CA LEU A 113 -6.48 -2.71 -7.66
C LEU A 113 -4.97 -2.60 -7.44
N ARG A 114 -4.45 -3.33 -6.47
CA ARG A 114 -3.03 -3.34 -6.12
C ARG A 114 -2.43 -4.70 -6.41
N VAL A 115 -1.42 -4.71 -7.26
CA VAL A 115 -0.59 -5.88 -7.52
C VAL A 115 0.67 -5.73 -6.69
N ASP A 116 0.90 -6.67 -5.78
CA ASP A 116 2.11 -6.74 -4.97
C ASP A 116 3.04 -7.83 -5.55
N LEU A 117 4.25 -7.43 -5.91
CA LEU A 117 5.28 -8.33 -6.41
C LEU A 117 6.30 -8.54 -5.28
N ASP A 118 6.12 -9.64 -4.55
CA ASP A 118 6.92 -9.99 -3.38
C ASP A 118 7.94 -11.10 -3.74
N PRO A 119 9.26 -10.74 -3.86
CA PRO A 119 10.29 -11.72 -4.22
C PRO A 119 10.59 -12.66 -3.06
N GLY A 120 10.64 -13.95 -3.37
CA GLY A 120 11.16 -14.97 -2.48
C GLY A 120 12.65 -14.82 -2.18
N PRO A 121 13.19 -15.66 -1.27
CA PRO A 121 14.62 -15.68 -0.99
C PRO A 121 15.45 -15.93 -2.25
N GLY A 122 16.55 -15.19 -2.42
CA GLY A 122 17.47 -15.37 -3.54
C GLY A 122 17.02 -14.81 -4.89
N ILE A 123 15.81 -14.23 -4.99
CA ILE A 123 15.32 -13.62 -6.21
C ILE A 123 15.97 -12.24 -6.42
N ALA A 124 16.63 -12.08 -7.57
CA ALA A 124 17.29 -10.85 -7.96
C ALA A 124 16.29 -9.79 -8.44
N TRP A 125 16.65 -8.52 -8.29
CA TRP A 125 15.81 -7.40 -8.74
C TRP A 125 15.48 -7.44 -10.24
N SER A 126 16.39 -7.94 -11.09
CA SER A 126 16.14 -8.15 -12.51
C SER A 126 14.96 -9.10 -12.77
N GLN A 127 14.81 -10.14 -11.95
CA GLN A 127 13.70 -11.08 -12.04
C GLN A 127 12.37 -10.44 -11.61
N VAL A 128 12.38 -9.61 -10.54
CA VAL A 128 11.20 -8.82 -10.13
C VAL A 128 10.76 -7.90 -11.28
N ARG A 129 11.72 -7.23 -11.93
CA ARG A 129 11.43 -6.38 -13.10
C ARG A 129 10.84 -7.16 -14.27
N SER A 130 11.34 -8.36 -14.56
CA SER A 130 10.78 -9.21 -15.62
C SER A 130 9.33 -9.57 -15.34
N VAL A 131 9.01 -9.96 -14.11
CA VAL A 131 7.63 -10.27 -13.70
C VAL A 131 6.75 -9.01 -13.75
N ALA A 132 7.28 -7.84 -13.34
CA ALA A 132 6.55 -6.58 -13.42
C ALA A 132 6.21 -6.18 -14.88
N LEU A 133 7.14 -6.39 -15.81
CA LEU A 133 6.92 -6.13 -17.24
C LEU A 133 5.87 -7.08 -17.82
N GLU A 134 5.87 -8.34 -17.41
CA GLU A 134 4.85 -9.29 -17.83
C GLU A 134 3.47 -8.92 -17.25
N ALA A 135 3.42 -8.54 -15.96
CA ALA A 135 2.19 -8.03 -15.35
C ALA A 135 1.66 -6.79 -16.10
N LYS A 136 2.57 -5.89 -16.52
CA LYS A 136 2.20 -4.76 -17.38
C LYS A 136 1.61 -5.23 -18.71
N SER A 137 2.23 -6.21 -19.39
CA SER A 137 1.73 -6.74 -20.67
C SER A 137 0.31 -7.29 -20.52
N VAL A 138 0.05 -8.06 -19.46
CA VAL A 138 -1.31 -8.59 -19.17
C VAL A 138 -2.31 -7.47 -18.90
N LEU A 139 -1.91 -6.42 -18.22
CA LEU A 139 -2.77 -5.24 -17.97
C LEU A 139 -3.07 -4.48 -19.26
N ASP A 140 -2.06 -4.27 -20.12
CA ASP A 140 -2.21 -3.57 -21.39
C ASP A 140 -3.20 -4.31 -22.33
N GLU A 141 -3.18 -5.64 -22.36
CA GLU A 141 -4.09 -6.47 -23.16
C GLU A 141 -5.57 -6.31 -22.80
N VAL A 142 -5.84 -5.94 -21.54
CA VAL A 142 -7.20 -5.67 -21.06
C VAL A 142 -7.50 -4.17 -20.93
N GLY A 143 -6.63 -3.32 -21.49
CA GLY A 143 -6.80 -1.87 -21.51
C GLY A 143 -6.64 -1.19 -20.15
N LEU A 144 -5.94 -1.81 -19.22
CA LEU A 144 -5.68 -1.25 -17.88
C LEU A 144 -4.26 -0.70 -17.77
N LEU A 145 -4.12 0.47 -17.14
CA LEU A 145 -2.84 1.11 -16.90
C LEU A 145 -2.36 0.84 -15.47
N GLY A 146 -1.21 0.18 -15.32
CA GLY A 146 -0.53 -0.06 -14.06
C GLY A 146 0.54 1.00 -13.77
N TRP A 147 0.51 1.58 -12.58
CA TRP A 147 1.49 2.55 -12.10
C TRP A 147 2.49 1.86 -11.16
N PRO A 148 3.72 1.57 -11.62
CA PRO A 148 4.70 0.85 -10.82
C PRO A 148 5.30 1.75 -9.73
N LYS A 149 5.58 1.14 -8.59
CA LYS A 149 6.22 1.77 -7.44
C LYS A 149 7.05 0.73 -6.70
N THR A 150 8.28 1.05 -6.31
CA THR A 150 9.08 0.18 -5.42
C THR A 150 8.39 0.07 -4.06
N SER A 151 8.41 -1.12 -3.44
CA SER A 151 7.84 -1.32 -2.11
C SER A 151 8.64 -0.61 -1.01
N GLY A 152 9.89 -0.26 -1.30
CA GLY A 152 10.86 0.31 -0.35
C GLY A 152 11.65 -0.75 0.41
N SER A 153 11.41 -2.01 0.13
CA SER A 153 12.22 -3.16 0.53
C SER A 153 12.73 -3.85 -0.72
N ARG A 154 12.33 -5.08 -0.99
CA ARG A 154 12.83 -5.88 -2.13
C ARG A 154 11.83 -6.01 -3.28
N GLY A 155 10.59 -5.67 -3.06
CA GLY A 155 9.49 -5.87 -3.99
C GLY A 155 9.08 -4.62 -4.77
N MET A 156 8.01 -4.77 -5.55
CA MET A 156 7.39 -3.72 -6.32
C MET A 156 5.86 -3.82 -6.19
N HIS A 157 5.19 -2.68 -6.16
CA HIS A 157 3.74 -2.61 -6.31
C HIS A 157 3.38 -2.04 -7.68
N ALA A 158 2.30 -2.50 -8.27
CA ALA A 158 1.66 -1.82 -9.38
C ALA A 158 0.22 -1.47 -8.98
N ASN A 159 -0.07 -0.18 -8.96
CA ASN A 159 -1.39 0.32 -8.63
C ASN A 159 -2.16 0.54 -9.94
N VAL A 160 -3.36 -0.01 -10.02
CA VAL A 160 -4.24 0.08 -11.19
C VAL A 160 -5.52 0.76 -10.78
N ARG A 161 -5.89 1.85 -11.45
CA ARG A 161 -7.19 2.49 -11.20
C ARG A 161 -8.31 1.64 -11.76
N VAL A 162 -9.35 1.47 -10.97
CA VAL A 162 -10.59 0.80 -11.35
C VAL A 162 -11.79 1.69 -11.02
N GLU A 163 -12.89 1.50 -11.71
CA GLU A 163 -14.13 2.20 -11.37
C GLU A 163 -14.67 1.72 -10.02
N PRO A 164 -15.06 2.59 -9.09
CA PRO A 164 -15.57 2.24 -7.77
C PRO A 164 -17.04 1.75 -7.84
N ARG A 165 -17.27 0.71 -8.62
CA ARG A 165 -18.56 0.02 -8.75
C ARG A 165 -18.45 -1.47 -8.47
N TRP A 166 -17.23 -1.98 -8.38
CA TRP A 166 -16.95 -3.39 -8.15
C TRP A 166 -16.66 -3.62 -6.66
N THR A 167 -17.23 -4.67 -6.12
CA THR A 167 -16.99 -5.07 -4.73
C THR A 167 -15.54 -5.56 -4.53
N PHE A 168 -15.08 -5.60 -3.28
CA PHE A 168 -13.78 -6.19 -2.94
C PHE A 168 -13.61 -7.62 -3.46
N THR A 169 -14.69 -8.42 -3.44
CA THR A 169 -14.65 -9.80 -3.94
C THR A 169 -14.39 -9.84 -5.44
N GLU A 170 -15.02 -8.95 -6.20
CA GLU A 170 -14.86 -8.89 -7.66
C GLU A 170 -13.47 -8.38 -8.04
N VAL A 171 -13.00 -7.29 -7.40
CA VAL A 171 -11.65 -6.76 -7.63
C VAL A 171 -10.58 -7.79 -7.25
N ARG A 172 -10.77 -8.53 -6.14
CA ARG A 172 -9.89 -9.63 -5.76
C ARG A 172 -9.87 -10.77 -6.78
N ARG A 173 -11.01 -11.11 -7.36
CA ARG A 173 -11.08 -12.13 -8.44
C ARG A 173 -10.31 -11.67 -9.68
N ALA A 174 -10.43 -10.40 -10.05
CA ALA A 174 -9.66 -9.81 -11.15
C ALA A 174 -8.15 -9.83 -10.86
N ALA A 175 -7.73 -9.45 -9.65
CA ALA A 175 -6.33 -9.51 -9.23
C ALA A 175 -5.78 -10.94 -9.29
N LEU A 176 -6.54 -11.94 -8.83
CA LEU A 176 -6.13 -13.33 -8.90
C LEU A 176 -6.05 -13.85 -10.35
N ALA A 177 -6.96 -13.42 -11.22
CA ALA A 177 -6.92 -13.76 -12.65
C ALA A 177 -5.65 -13.18 -13.30
N LEU A 178 -5.30 -11.93 -13.00
CA LEU A 178 -4.05 -11.29 -13.43
C LEU A 178 -2.83 -12.09 -12.94
N SER A 179 -2.74 -12.38 -11.65
CA SER A 179 -1.62 -13.12 -11.06
C SER A 179 -1.43 -14.49 -11.73
N ARG A 180 -2.53 -15.21 -11.97
CA ARG A 180 -2.51 -16.50 -12.67
C ARG A 180 -2.12 -16.37 -14.15
N ALA A 181 -2.49 -15.27 -14.82
CA ALA A 181 -2.06 -15.02 -16.20
C ALA A 181 -0.56 -14.80 -16.28
N VAL A 182 0.01 -14.03 -15.36
CA VAL A 182 1.46 -13.80 -15.24
C VAL A 182 2.19 -15.11 -14.93
N GLU A 183 1.71 -15.89 -13.94
CA GLU A 183 2.29 -17.20 -13.59
C GLU A 183 2.32 -18.16 -14.80
N ARG A 184 1.24 -18.23 -15.60
CA ARG A 184 1.22 -19.08 -16.81
C ARG A 184 2.25 -18.67 -17.85
N ARG A 185 2.59 -17.38 -17.96
CA ARG A 185 3.56 -16.87 -18.92
C ARG A 185 5.00 -16.97 -18.42
N LEU A 186 5.19 -16.88 -17.11
CA LEU A 186 6.49 -16.97 -16.45
C LEU A 186 6.50 -18.03 -15.33
N PRO A 187 6.19 -19.32 -15.62
CA PRO A 187 5.97 -20.34 -14.60
C PRO A 187 7.20 -20.63 -13.74
N ALA A 188 8.41 -20.32 -14.19
CA ALA A 188 9.64 -20.48 -13.42
C ALA A 188 9.97 -19.26 -12.53
N LEU A 189 9.33 -18.09 -12.77
CA LEU A 189 9.67 -16.84 -12.10
C LEU A 189 8.54 -16.27 -11.27
N ALA A 190 7.29 -16.60 -11.55
CA ALA A 190 6.12 -16.03 -10.90
C ALA A 190 5.28 -17.11 -10.22
N SER A 191 4.65 -16.77 -9.11
CA SER A 191 3.75 -17.66 -8.37
C SER A 191 2.52 -16.90 -7.88
N SER A 192 1.33 -17.50 -8.06
CA SER A 192 0.06 -17.03 -7.51
C SER A 192 -0.43 -17.90 -6.34
N LYS A 193 0.43 -18.75 -5.79
CA LYS A 193 0.09 -19.73 -4.74
C LYS A 193 -0.18 -19.04 -3.41
N TRP A 194 -1.32 -19.38 -2.78
CA TRP A 194 -1.70 -18.81 -1.49
C TRP A 194 -0.75 -19.21 -0.35
N TRP A 195 -0.40 -20.49 -0.29
CA TRP A 195 0.45 -21.04 0.78
C TRP A 195 1.91 -20.68 0.55
N LYS A 196 2.56 -20.20 1.61
CA LYS A 196 3.93 -19.68 1.55
C LYS A 196 4.94 -20.74 1.12
N GLU A 197 4.69 -21.97 1.53
CA GLU A 197 5.53 -23.15 1.26
C GLU A 197 5.49 -23.58 -0.22
N GLU A 198 4.44 -23.19 -0.94
CA GLU A 198 4.26 -23.49 -2.37
C GLU A 198 4.79 -22.37 -3.28
N ARG A 199 5.18 -21.23 -2.69
CA ARG A 199 5.64 -20.08 -3.46
C ARG A 199 7.07 -20.24 -3.92
N HIS A 200 7.31 -19.90 -5.16
CA HIS A 200 8.63 -19.76 -5.74
C HIS A 200 8.72 -18.45 -6.52
N GLY A 201 9.93 -18.00 -6.84
CA GLY A 201 10.11 -16.80 -7.64
C GLY A 201 9.56 -15.54 -6.97
N VAL A 202 8.78 -14.78 -7.75
CA VAL A 202 8.06 -13.58 -7.31
C VAL A 202 6.59 -13.95 -7.10
N PHE A 203 6.08 -13.75 -5.89
CA PHE A 203 4.67 -13.93 -5.57
C PHE A 203 3.88 -12.67 -6.00
N LEU A 204 2.69 -12.91 -6.59
CA LEU A 204 1.73 -11.85 -6.94
C LEU A 204 0.41 -12.08 -6.23
#